data_50e8fcfb6567fe113b2ac3eeb8becad8
#
_entry.id   50e8fcfb6567fe113b2ac3eeb8becad8
#
_cell.length_a   1.000
_cell.length_b   1.000
_cell.length_c   1.000
_cell.angle_alpha   90.00
_cell.angle_beta   90.00
_cell.angle_gamma   90.00
#
_symmetry.space_group_name_H-M   'P 1'
#
loop_
_entity.id
_entity.type
_entity.pdbx_description
1 polymer ?
#
loop_
_entity_poly.entity_id
_entity_poly.type
_entity_poly.pdbx_seq_one_letter_code
_entity_poly.pdbx_strand_id
1 'polypeptide(L)'
;MSTPTLAGKVALVTGASRGLGLAIARGLRDAGATVVVSSRKLDACEAAVAALGDTGPGTAHPYALHIGHWETIEPAVDDIITRFGSLDIVVNNAGIAPLAQNLASVTESLWDKTIEVNLKGPFRLMAVAGERMAAAGGGSIVNISSIGAERPSPPEAMYAAAKNGLNALTRAFAQEYAPTVRVNCIMPGGFATDMSENWDDEFIGKIVDRLPAGRLGSPYEIAGLVTHLASDAAGYTTGALIPVDGGRTAVY
;
A
#
# COMPACT_ATOMS: atom_id res chain seq x y z
N MET A 1 17.39 -23.24 -10.21
CA MET A 1 16.71 -21.95 -9.95
C MET A 1 15.90 -22.15 -8.69
N SER A 2 15.98 -21.24 -7.70
CA SER A 2 15.12 -21.32 -6.51
C SER A 2 13.67 -21.09 -6.90
N THR A 3 12.74 -21.79 -6.25
CA THR A 3 11.29 -21.58 -6.44
C THR A 3 10.96 -20.12 -6.06
N PRO A 4 10.16 -19.40 -6.86
CA PRO A 4 9.72 -18.06 -6.49
C PRO A 4 9.03 -18.05 -5.12
N THR A 5 9.37 -17.08 -4.27
CA THR A 5 8.97 -17.06 -2.85
C THR A 5 7.46 -16.89 -2.60
N LEU A 6 6.72 -16.44 -3.62
CA LEU A 6 5.26 -16.23 -3.55
C LEU A 6 4.50 -17.08 -4.57
N ALA A 7 5.11 -18.16 -5.08
CA ALA A 7 4.42 -19.07 -6.02
C ALA A 7 3.14 -19.63 -5.39
N GLY A 8 2.03 -19.54 -6.14
CA GLY A 8 0.71 -20.01 -5.72
C GLY A 8 -0.03 -19.06 -4.76
N LYS A 9 0.54 -17.92 -4.38
CA LYS A 9 -0.12 -16.90 -3.58
C LYS A 9 -0.92 -15.91 -4.44
N VAL A 10 -2.07 -15.49 -3.94
CA VAL A 10 -2.92 -14.46 -4.55
C VAL A 10 -2.79 -13.16 -3.76
N ALA A 11 -2.47 -12.07 -4.45
CA ALA A 11 -2.23 -10.76 -3.86
C ALA A 11 -3.18 -9.70 -4.43
N LEU A 12 -3.88 -8.97 -3.58
CA LEU A 12 -4.61 -7.76 -3.95
C LEU A 12 -3.77 -6.52 -3.62
N VAL A 13 -3.49 -5.69 -4.63
CA VAL A 13 -2.80 -4.40 -4.44
C VAL A 13 -3.73 -3.26 -4.82
N THR A 14 -4.13 -2.44 -3.84
CA THR A 14 -5.00 -1.28 -4.09
C THR A 14 -4.19 -0.07 -4.56
N GLY A 15 -4.77 0.75 -5.46
CA GLY A 15 -4.06 1.90 -6.04
C GLY A 15 -2.86 1.50 -6.90
N ALA A 16 -2.92 0.32 -7.55
CA ALA A 16 -1.80 -0.29 -8.25
C ALA A 16 -1.68 0.10 -9.72
N SER A 17 -2.49 1.05 -10.22
CA SER A 17 -2.42 1.47 -11.62
C SER A 17 -1.20 2.32 -11.96
N ARG A 18 -0.44 2.81 -10.97
CA ARG A 18 0.76 3.65 -11.15
C ARG A 18 1.61 3.74 -9.88
N GLY A 19 2.75 4.43 -9.96
CA GLY A 19 3.60 4.80 -8.82
C GLY A 19 4.04 3.61 -7.96
N LEU A 20 4.03 3.79 -6.64
CA LEU A 20 4.43 2.75 -5.69
C LEU A 20 3.60 1.47 -5.84
N GLY A 21 2.28 1.60 -6.02
CA GLY A 21 1.38 0.45 -6.17
C GLY A 21 1.72 -0.42 -7.39
N LEU A 22 2.06 0.19 -8.51
CA LEU A 22 2.48 -0.55 -9.72
C LEU A 22 3.83 -1.25 -9.52
N ALA A 23 4.79 -0.59 -8.87
CA ALA A 23 6.08 -1.19 -8.54
C ALA A 23 5.93 -2.37 -7.56
N ILE A 24 5.04 -2.23 -6.56
CA ILE A 24 4.69 -3.32 -5.63
C ILE A 24 4.06 -4.48 -6.38
N ALA A 25 3.08 -4.22 -7.25
CA ALA A 25 2.43 -5.25 -8.06
C ALA A 25 3.44 -6.01 -8.93
N ARG A 26 4.40 -5.30 -9.54
CA ARG A 26 5.51 -5.90 -10.29
C ARG A 26 6.36 -6.81 -9.40
N GLY A 27 6.79 -6.31 -8.23
CA GLY A 27 7.64 -7.09 -7.32
C GLY A 27 6.98 -8.38 -6.83
N LEU A 28 5.68 -8.33 -6.49
CA LEU A 28 4.91 -9.50 -6.07
C LEU A 28 4.74 -10.51 -7.22
N ARG A 29 4.44 -10.04 -8.45
CA ARG A 29 4.36 -10.90 -9.64
C ARG A 29 5.71 -11.55 -9.95
N ASP A 30 6.78 -10.79 -9.91
CA ASP A 30 8.14 -11.29 -10.19
C ASP A 30 8.60 -12.28 -9.11
N ALA A 31 8.00 -12.23 -7.91
CA ALA A 31 8.16 -13.24 -6.86
C ALA A 31 7.22 -14.45 -7.02
N GLY A 32 6.39 -14.51 -8.04
CA GLY A 32 5.55 -15.66 -8.40
C GLY A 32 4.09 -15.56 -8.00
N ALA A 33 3.63 -14.45 -7.45
CA ALA A 33 2.23 -14.29 -7.07
C ALA A 33 1.30 -14.06 -8.26
N THR A 34 0.04 -14.46 -8.12
CA THR A 34 -1.08 -13.95 -8.91
C THR A 34 -1.51 -12.61 -8.32
N VAL A 35 -1.30 -11.52 -9.05
CA VAL A 35 -1.53 -10.17 -8.54
C VAL A 35 -2.80 -9.55 -9.12
N VAL A 36 -3.74 -9.21 -8.27
CA VAL A 36 -4.92 -8.42 -8.62
C VAL A 36 -4.54 -6.92 -8.51
N VAL A 37 -4.35 -6.31 -9.68
CA VAL A 37 -3.98 -4.89 -9.85
C VAL A 37 -5.24 -4.06 -9.77
N SER A 38 -5.44 -3.35 -8.65
CA SER A 38 -6.70 -2.67 -8.41
C SER A 38 -6.57 -1.14 -8.34
N SER A 39 -7.51 -0.46 -8.99
CA SER A 39 -7.74 0.98 -8.85
C SER A 39 -9.22 1.30 -9.16
N ARG A 40 -9.60 2.60 -9.08
CA ARG A 40 -10.99 3.04 -9.30
C ARG A 40 -11.51 2.83 -10.71
N LYS A 41 -10.61 2.80 -11.71
CA LYS A 41 -10.94 2.73 -13.13
C LYS A 41 -10.37 1.44 -13.72
N LEU A 42 -11.19 0.66 -14.36
CA LEU A 42 -10.79 -0.62 -14.95
C LEU A 42 -9.76 -0.42 -16.07
N ASP A 43 -9.98 0.58 -16.94
CA ASP A 43 -9.07 0.92 -18.04
C ASP A 43 -7.64 1.21 -17.56
N ALA A 44 -7.51 1.92 -16.41
CA ALA A 44 -6.21 2.17 -15.80
C ALA A 44 -5.57 0.91 -15.21
N CYS A 45 -6.37 -0.04 -14.72
CA CYS A 45 -5.87 -1.34 -14.25
C CYS A 45 -5.41 -2.20 -15.44
N GLU A 46 -6.16 -2.22 -16.53
CA GLU A 46 -5.82 -2.93 -17.78
C GLU A 46 -4.52 -2.40 -18.38
N ALA A 47 -4.36 -1.07 -18.47
CA ALA A 47 -3.12 -0.45 -18.92
C ALA A 47 -1.93 -0.80 -18.03
N ALA A 48 -2.12 -0.83 -16.71
CA ALA A 48 -1.09 -1.22 -15.76
C ALA A 48 -0.68 -2.69 -15.93
N VAL A 49 -1.64 -3.60 -16.09
CA VAL A 49 -1.38 -5.01 -16.36
C VAL A 49 -0.62 -5.19 -17.67
N ALA A 50 -1.01 -4.49 -18.73
CA ALA A 50 -0.29 -4.51 -20.01
C ALA A 50 1.16 -4.01 -19.86
N ALA A 51 1.39 -2.95 -19.07
CA ALA A 51 2.73 -2.43 -18.77
C ALA A 51 3.59 -3.38 -17.91
N LEU A 52 2.97 -4.22 -17.10
CA LEU A 52 3.66 -5.29 -16.40
C LEU A 52 4.15 -6.36 -17.37
N GLY A 53 3.40 -6.66 -18.43
CA GLY A 53 3.70 -7.70 -19.42
C GLY A 53 3.48 -9.11 -18.88
N ASP A 54 3.63 -10.10 -19.77
CA ASP A 54 3.37 -11.51 -19.48
C ASP A 54 4.62 -12.31 -19.11
N THR A 55 5.78 -11.65 -19.01
CA THR A 55 7.05 -12.30 -18.69
C THR A 55 7.28 -12.31 -17.20
N GLY A 56 7.38 -13.51 -16.61
CA GLY A 56 7.66 -13.67 -15.17
C GLY A 56 7.02 -14.94 -14.61
N PRO A 57 7.35 -15.30 -13.37
CA PRO A 57 6.83 -16.52 -12.74
C PRO A 57 5.37 -16.37 -12.25
N GLY A 58 4.90 -15.15 -12.02
CA GLY A 58 3.53 -14.86 -11.61
C GLY A 58 2.68 -14.21 -12.69
N THR A 59 1.42 -13.90 -12.37
CA THR A 59 0.45 -13.28 -13.28
C THR A 59 -0.09 -11.97 -12.71
N ALA A 60 -0.69 -11.13 -13.57
CA ALA A 60 -1.36 -9.89 -13.15
C ALA A 60 -2.75 -9.80 -13.78
N HIS A 61 -3.74 -9.36 -13.01
CA HIS A 61 -5.13 -9.27 -13.43
C HIS A 61 -5.74 -7.92 -13.04
N PRO A 62 -6.45 -7.23 -13.93
CA PRO A 62 -7.05 -5.93 -13.62
C PRO A 62 -8.33 -6.10 -12.81
N TYR A 63 -8.56 -5.18 -11.86
CA TYR A 63 -9.77 -5.17 -11.03
C TYR A 63 -10.18 -3.75 -10.64
N ALA A 64 -11.40 -3.35 -10.97
CA ALA A 64 -11.92 -2.05 -10.57
C ALA A 64 -12.46 -2.09 -9.13
N LEU A 65 -11.86 -1.32 -8.20
CA LEU A 65 -12.34 -1.16 -6.83
C LEU A 65 -12.05 0.26 -6.34
N HIS A 66 -13.09 0.96 -5.92
CA HIS A 66 -12.94 2.22 -5.21
C HIS A 66 -12.89 1.98 -3.71
N ILE A 67 -11.69 2.05 -3.13
CA ILE A 67 -11.47 1.71 -1.71
C ILE A 67 -12.28 2.57 -0.71
N GLY A 68 -12.71 3.75 -1.09
CA GLY A 68 -13.57 4.60 -0.26
C GLY A 68 -15.03 4.15 -0.21
N HIS A 69 -15.46 3.24 -1.07
CA HIS A 69 -16.83 2.75 -1.11
C HIS A 69 -16.98 1.49 -0.24
N TRP A 70 -17.38 1.67 1.00
CA TRP A 70 -17.48 0.64 2.03
C TRP A 70 -18.22 -0.63 1.57
N GLU A 71 -19.37 -0.45 0.91
CA GLU A 71 -20.27 -1.54 0.51
C GLU A 71 -19.69 -2.41 -0.62
N THR A 72 -18.72 -1.89 -1.37
CA THR A 72 -18.13 -2.63 -2.50
C THR A 72 -16.95 -3.51 -2.10
N ILE A 73 -16.40 -3.32 -0.90
CA ILE A 73 -15.15 -4.00 -0.49
C ILE A 73 -15.39 -5.47 -0.22
N GLU A 74 -16.42 -5.83 0.55
CA GLU A 74 -16.69 -7.23 0.88
C GLU A 74 -17.04 -8.06 -0.38
N PRO A 75 -17.96 -7.62 -1.25
CA PRO A 75 -18.20 -8.33 -2.52
C PRO A 75 -16.95 -8.48 -3.38
N ALA A 76 -16.04 -7.48 -3.38
CA ALA A 76 -14.80 -7.56 -4.14
C ALA A 76 -13.83 -8.60 -3.57
N VAL A 77 -13.70 -8.72 -2.26
CA VAL A 77 -12.87 -9.75 -1.62
C VAL A 77 -13.42 -11.14 -1.94
N ASP A 78 -14.73 -11.35 -1.81
CA ASP A 78 -15.36 -12.63 -2.08
C ASP A 78 -15.28 -13.02 -3.57
N ASP A 79 -15.40 -12.05 -4.50
CA ASP A 79 -15.21 -12.26 -5.93
C ASP A 79 -13.76 -12.65 -6.29
N ILE A 80 -12.76 -12.00 -5.66
CA ILE A 80 -11.34 -12.32 -5.86
C ILE A 80 -11.06 -13.76 -5.38
N ILE A 81 -11.55 -14.13 -4.21
CA ILE A 81 -11.39 -15.49 -3.67
C ILE A 81 -12.06 -16.51 -4.60
N THR A 82 -13.25 -16.20 -5.12
CA THR A 82 -13.98 -17.07 -6.06
C THR A 82 -13.21 -17.27 -7.36
N ARG A 83 -12.63 -16.20 -7.92
CA ARG A 83 -11.90 -16.24 -9.20
C ARG A 83 -10.55 -16.90 -9.13
N PHE A 84 -9.83 -16.68 -8.05
CA PHE A 84 -8.42 -17.08 -7.94
C PHE A 84 -8.17 -18.19 -6.91
N GLY A 85 -9.20 -18.61 -6.17
CA GLY A 85 -9.14 -19.71 -5.22
C GLY A 85 -8.70 -19.31 -3.80
N SER A 86 -8.03 -18.18 -3.64
CA SER A 86 -7.59 -17.65 -2.33
C SER A 86 -7.42 -16.13 -2.36
N LEU A 87 -7.18 -15.54 -1.19
CA LEU A 87 -6.58 -14.22 -1.03
C LEU A 87 -5.56 -14.33 0.10
N ASP A 88 -4.28 -14.35 -0.22
CA ASP A 88 -3.17 -14.59 0.72
C ASP A 88 -2.47 -13.31 1.13
N ILE A 89 -2.48 -12.28 0.27
CA ILE A 89 -1.75 -11.04 0.47
C ILE A 89 -2.65 -9.85 0.15
N VAL A 90 -2.72 -8.89 1.04
CA VAL A 90 -3.37 -7.58 0.78
C VAL A 90 -2.36 -6.47 0.97
N VAL A 91 -2.28 -5.56 -0.03
CA VAL A 91 -1.51 -4.33 0.10
C VAL A 91 -2.45 -3.12 0.03
N ASN A 92 -2.66 -2.48 1.17
CA ASN A 92 -3.40 -1.22 1.28
C ASN A 92 -2.48 -0.06 0.86
N ASN A 93 -2.39 0.17 -0.46
CA ASN A 93 -1.55 1.23 -1.01
C ASN A 93 -2.37 2.42 -1.54
N ALA A 94 -3.62 2.24 -1.92
CA ALA A 94 -4.46 3.34 -2.39
C ALA A 94 -4.49 4.49 -1.38
N GLY A 95 -4.28 5.72 -1.87
CA GLY A 95 -4.27 6.90 -1.03
C GLY A 95 -4.38 8.19 -1.83
N ILE A 96 -4.76 9.25 -1.15
CA ILE A 96 -4.73 10.62 -1.66
C ILE A 96 -4.04 11.51 -0.63
N ALA A 97 -3.26 12.48 -1.08
CA ALA A 97 -2.53 13.42 -0.23
C ALA A 97 -2.84 14.87 -0.67
N PRO A 98 -4.07 15.36 -0.46
CA PRO A 98 -4.40 16.72 -0.80
C PRO A 98 -3.68 17.69 0.15
N LEU A 99 -3.18 18.79 -0.41
CA LEU A 99 -2.60 19.88 0.36
C LEU A 99 -3.66 20.95 0.62
N ALA A 100 -3.79 21.39 1.86
CA ALA A 100 -4.60 22.52 2.23
C ALA A 100 -3.75 23.81 2.24
N GLN A 101 -4.34 24.92 1.79
CA GLN A 101 -3.66 26.22 1.85
C GLN A 101 -3.39 26.64 3.31
N ASN A 102 -4.34 26.38 4.20
CA ASN A 102 -4.22 26.51 5.64
C ASN A 102 -5.26 25.59 6.31
N LEU A 103 -5.12 25.35 7.62
CA LEU A 103 -5.98 24.39 8.34
C LEU A 103 -7.46 24.84 8.37
N ALA A 104 -7.73 26.14 8.45
CA ALA A 104 -9.09 26.67 8.47
C ALA A 104 -9.81 26.58 7.11
N SER A 105 -9.07 26.41 6.01
CA SER A 105 -9.63 26.25 4.66
C SER A 105 -10.01 24.81 4.30
N VAL A 106 -9.76 23.85 5.19
CA VAL A 106 -10.15 22.46 4.98
C VAL A 106 -11.68 22.35 5.02
N THR A 107 -12.27 21.90 3.91
CA THR A 107 -13.71 21.63 3.85
C THR A 107 -14.04 20.26 4.42
N GLU A 108 -15.26 20.08 4.95
CA GLU A 108 -15.76 18.78 5.40
C GLU A 108 -15.64 17.72 4.29
N SER A 109 -16.04 18.05 3.07
CA SER A 109 -15.93 17.14 1.91
C SER A 109 -14.51 16.69 1.62
N LEU A 110 -13.50 17.59 1.76
CA LEU A 110 -12.10 17.23 1.57
C LEU A 110 -11.59 16.35 2.71
N TRP A 111 -12.00 16.65 3.94
CA TRP A 111 -11.74 15.84 5.12
C TRP A 111 -12.31 14.43 4.95
N ASP A 112 -13.60 14.32 4.69
CA ASP A 112 -14.31 13.05 4.56
C ASP A 112 -13.68 12.17 3.48
N LYS A 113 -13.43 12.74 2.29
CA LYS A 113 -12.78 12.03 1.19
C LYS A 113 -11.38 11.52 1.57
N THR A 114 -10.63 12.32 2.33
CA THR A 114 -9.29 11.93 2.78
C THR A 114 -9.35 10.77 3.76
N ILE A 115 -10.26 10.83 4.73
CA ILE A 115 -10.48 9.76 5.71
C ILE A 115 -11.04 8.50 5.05
N GLU A 116 -11.99 8.64 4.13
CA GLU A 116 -12.59 7.50 3.41
C GLU A 116 -11.53 6.68 2.68
N VAL A 117 -10.65 7.34 1.95
CA VAL A 117 -9.66 6.65 1.11
C VAL A 117 -8.46 6.16 1.93
N ASN A 118 -7.94 6.98 2.86
CA ASN A 118 -6.67 6.67 3.54
C ASN A 118 -6.83 5.88 4.84
N LEU A 119 -8.03 5.82 5.42
CA LEU A 119 -8.25 5.18 6.73
C LEU A 119 -9.46 4.23 6.73
N LYS A 120 -10.67 4.73 6.41
CA LYS A 120 -11.91 3.96 6.49
C LYS A 120 -11.92 2.77 5.51
N GLY A 121 -11.50 3.00 4.27
CA GLY A 121 -11.39 1.93 3.26
C GLY A 121 -10.37 0.86 3.64
N PRO A 122 -9.11 1.21 3.95
CA PRO A 122 -8.13 0.25 4.47
C PRO A 122 -8.60 -0.53 5.70
N PHE A 123 -9.28 0.13 6.65
CA PHE A 123 -9.90 -0.54 7.80
C PHE A 123 -10.88 -1.63 7.32
N ARG A 124 -11.82 -1.30 6.44
CA ARG A 124 -12.82 -2.25 5.93
C ARG A 124 -12.17 -3.40 5.19
N LEU A 125 -11.16 -3.11 4.35
CA LEU A 125 -10.46 -4.15 3.61
C LEU A 125 -9.68 -5.08 4.55
N MET A 126 -8.99 -4.55 5.56
CA MET A 126 -8.33 -5.37 6.59
C MET A 126 -9.32 -6.24 7.36
N ALA A 127 -10.48 -5.69 7.74
CA ALA A 127 -11.49 -6.43 8.50
C ALA A 127 -12.04 -7.62 7.70
N VAL A 128 -12.45 -7.39 6.45
CA VAL A 128 -13.02 -8.44 5.60
C VAL A 128 -11.96 -9.44 5.15
N ALA A 129 -10.86 -8.96 4.58
CA ALA A 129 -9.82 -9.84 4.08
C ALA A 129 -9.13 -10.62 5.21
N GLY A 130 -8.88 -9.98 6.35
CA GLY A 130 -8.26 -10.63 7.50
C GLY A 130 -9.11 -11.77 8.07
N GLU A 131 -10.43 -11.59 8.15
CA GLU A 131 -11.36 -12.66 8.54
C GLU A 131 -11.31 -13.84 7.56
N ARG A 132 -11.37 -13.59 6.24
CA ARG A 132 -11.28 -14.63 5.20
C ARG A 132 -9.93 -15.33 5.22
N MET A 133 -8.83 -14.59 5.36
CA MET A 133 -7.48 -15.14 5.48
C MET A 133 -7.32 -16.01 6.74
N ALA A 134 -7.80 -15.55 7.89
CA ALA A 134 -7.73 -16.29 9.14
C ALA A 134 -8.48 -17.62 9.03
N ALA A 135 -9.68 -17.62 8.44
CA ALA A 135 -10.47 -18.82 8.17
C ALA A 135 -9.80 -19.78 7.16
N ALA A 136 -9.01 -19.25 6.23
CA ALA A 136 -8.28 -20.03 5.21
C ALA A 136 -6.90 -20.55 5.69
N GLY A 137 -6.49 -20.24 6.92
CA GLY A 137 -5.25 -20.72 7.53
C GLY A 137 -4.09 -19.73 7.54
N GLY A 138 -4.28 -18.50 7.06
CA GLY A 138 -3.30 -17.42 7.21
C GLY A 138 -3.17 -16.45 6.03
N GLY A 139 -2.37 -15.42 6.25
CA GLY A 139 -2.12 -14.41 5.23
C GLY A 139 -1.18 -13.29 5.69
N SER A 140 -0.95 -12.33 4.82
CA SER A 140 -0.15 -11.14 5.11
C SER A 140 -0.83 -9.87 4.60
N ILE A 141 -0.99 -8.89 5.47
CA ILE A 141 -1.51 -7.57 5.14
C ILE A 141 -0.38 -6.55 5.29
N VAL A 142 -0.13 -5.76 4.26
CA VAL A 142 0.87 -4.68 4.28
C VAL A 142 0.17 -3.35 4.00
N ASN A 143 0.23 -2.46 4.98
CA ASN A 143 -0.31 -1.11 4.86
C ASN A 143 0.79 -0.15 4.38
N ILE A 144 0.49 0.71 3.41
CA ILE A 144 1.37 1.79 2.98
C ILE A 144 0.90 3.09 3.64
N SER A 145 1.60 3.48 4.70
CA SER A 145 1.39 4.72 5.43
C SER A 145 2.24 5.86 4.85
N SER A 146 2.89 6.63 5.69
CA SER A 146 3.81 7.72 5.34
C SER A 146 4.64 8.12 6.58
N ILE A 147 5.86 8.62 6.38
CA ILE A 147 6.58 9.32 7.45
C ILE A 147 5.85 10.58 7.91
N GLY A 148 4.98 11.17 7.07
CA GLY A 148 4.10 12.28 7.45
C GLY A 148 3.14 11.95 8.60
N ALA A 149 2.90 10.66 8.86
CA ALA A 149 2.15 10.22 10.04
C ALA A 149 2.83 10.57 11.36
N GLU A 150 4.17 10.55 11.39
CA GLU A 150 4.99 10.86 12.57
C GLU A 150 5.52 12.30 12.57
N ARG A 151 5.71 12.87 11.39
CA ARG A 151 6.22 14.24 11.19
C ARG A 151 5.26 15.04 10.32
N PRO A 152 4.06 15.36 10.83
CA PRO A 152 3.04 16.07 10.05
C PRO A 152 3.45 17.50 9.75
N SER A 153 3.12 17.97 8.53
CA SER A 153 3.16 19.38 8.18
C SER A 153 1.74 19.97 8.18
N PRO A 154 1.56 21.26 8.48
CA PRO A 154 0.22 21.85 8.51
C PRO A 154 -0.61 21.64 7.22
N PRO A 155 -0.04 21.79 6.00
CA PRO A 155 -0.80 21.55 4.75
C PRO A 155 -1.32 20.11 4.60
N GLU A 156 -0.70 19.14 5.25
CA GLU A 156 -0.99 17.71 5.14
C GLU A 156 -1.71 17.12 6.37
N ALA A 157 -2.14 17.96 7.31
CA ALA A 157 -2.60 17.51 8.63
C ALA A 157 -3.69 16.43 8.57
N MET A 158 -4.69 16.57 7.68
CA MET A 158 -5.76 15.56 7.53
C MET A 158 -5.23 14.23 6.97
N TYR A 159 -4.28 14.29 6.02
CA TYR A 159 -3.60 13.11 5.49
C TYR A 159 -2.75 12.44 6.57
N ALA A 160 -1.97 13.22 7.30
CA ALA A 160 -1.14 12.74 8.40
C ALA A 160 -1.97 12.07 9.50
N ALA A 161 -3.12 12.68 9.87
CA ALA A 161 -4.05 12.08 10.83
C ALA A 161 -4.58 10.73 10.35
N ALA A 162 -4.98 10.62 9.07
CA ALA A 162 -5.44 9.36 8.49
C ALA A 162 -4.33 8.29 8.48
N LYS A 163 -3.10 8.67 8.10
CA LYS A 163 -1.95 7.73 8.06
C LYS A 163 -1.47 7.33 9.46
N ASN A 164 -1.56 8.23 10.46
CA ASN A 164 -1.30 7.85 11.86
C ASN A 164 -2.39 6.91 12.40
N GLY A 165 -3.66 7.15 12.05
CA GLY A 165 -4.74 6.20 12.32
C GLY A 165 -4.48 4.83 11.70
N LEU A 166 -3.97 4.76 10.46
CA LEU A 166 -3.59 3.51 9.81
C LEU A 166 -2.45 2.79 10.53
N ASN A 167 -1.48 3.53 11.09
CA ASN A 167 -0.42 2.99 11.94
C ASN A 167 -1.00 2.33 13.21
N ALA A 168 -1.96 2.98 13.86
CA ALA A 168 -2.66 2.42 15.03
C ALA A 168 -3.47 1.18 14.66
N LEU A 169 -4.22 1.22 13.55
CA LEU A 169 -4.97 0.08 13.04
C LEU A 169 -4.07 -1.11 12.70
N THR A 170 -2.89 -0.87 12.13
CA THR A 170 -1.91 -1.94 11.85
C THR A 170 -1.63 -2.78 13.10
N ARG A 171 -1.38 -2.13 14.24
CA ARG A 171 -1.11 -2.81 15.50
C ARG A 171 -2.34 -3.53 16.06
N ALA A 172 -3.53 -2.92 15.95
CA ALA A 172 -4.77 -3.52 16.41
C ALA A 172 -5.11 -4.79 15.62
N PHE A 173 -5.04 -4.71 14.29
CA PHE A 173 -5.31 -5.86 13.41
C PHE A 173 -4.24 -6.96 13.51
N ALA A 174 -2.99 -6.61 13.80
CA ALA A 174 -1.94 -7.58 14.08
C ALA A 174 -2.24 -8.41 15.33
N GLN A 175 -2.89 -7.82 16.34
CA GLN A 175 -3.33 -8.53 17.54
C GLN A 175 -4.59 -9.35 17.27
N GLU A 176 -5.56 -8.80 16.56
CA GLU A 176 -6.85 -9.43 16.26
C GLU A 176 -6.69 -10.76 15.51
N TYR A 177 -5.80 -10.77 14.50
CA TYR A 177 -5.66 -11.93 13.62
C TYR A 177 -4.47 -12.84 13.95
N ALA A 178 -3.72 -12.53 15.01
CA ALA A 178 -2.65 -13.44 15.46
C ALA A 178 -3.21 -14.79 15.92
N PRO A 179 -2.50 -15.91 15.70
CA PRO A 179 -1.18 -16.01 15.04
C PRO A 179 -1.26 -16.23 13.52
N THR A 180 -2.44 -16.23 12.91
CA THR A 180 -2.67 -16.70 11.55
C THR A 180 -2.37 -15.64 10.47
N VAL A 181 -2.77 -14.38 10.69
CA VAL A 181 -2.53 -13.30 9.71
C VAL A 181 -1.57 -12.27 10.30
N ARG A 182 -0.53 -11.95 9.55
CA ARG A 182 0.42 -10.91 9.90
C ARG A 182 -0.02 -9.58 9.29
N VAL A 183 0.06 -8.50 10.06
CA VAL A 183 -0.30 -7.15 9.60
C VAL A 183 0.85 -6.21 9.91
N ASN A 184 1.46 -5.63 8.87
CA ASN A 184 2.60 -4.73 8.99
C ASN A 184 2.35 -3.43 8.20
N CYS A 185 3.12 -2.42 8.49
CA CYS A 185 3.04 -1.12 7.85
C CYS A 185 4.41 -0.66 7.36
N ILE A 186 4.46 -0.14 6.15
CA ILE A 186 5.60 0.59 5.62
C ILE A 186 5.26 2.07 5.66
N MET A 187 6.19 2.91 6.07
CA MET A 187 6.09 4.36 6.10
C MET A 187 7.08 4.96 5.09
N PRO A 188 6.66 5.19 3.83
CA PRO A 188 7.51 5.78 2.82
C PRO A 188 7.86 7.24 3.14
N GLY A 189 9.08 7.63 2.77
CA GLY A 189 9.50 9.02 2.61
C GLY A 189 9.26 9.54 1.19
N GLY A 190 10.16 10.36 0.68
CA GLY A 190 10.14 10.86 -0.70
C GLY A 190 10.59 9.80 -1.70
N PHE A 191 9.70 9.45 -2.64
CA PHE A 191 9.97 8.52 -3.73
C PHE A 191 9.77 9.19 -5.08
N ALA A 192 10.61 8.82 -6.07
CA ALA A 192 10.44 9.22 -7.45
C ALA A 192 9.25 8.45 -8.07
N THR A 193 8.10 9.11 -8.16
CA THR A 193 6.85 8.58 -8.72
C THR A 193 6.24 9.62 -9.64
N ASP A 194 5.19 9.27 -10.37
CA ASP A 194 4.43 10.22 -11.21
C ASP A 194 3.98 11.48 -10.44
N MET A 195 3.83 11.39 -9.12
CA MET A 195 3.55 12.57 -8.29
C MET A 195 4.73 13.53 -8.20
N SER A 196 5.96 13.04 -8.26
CA SER A 196 7.18 13.84 -8.23
C SER A 196 7.59 14.39 -9.61
N GLU A 197 7.01 13.92 -10.70
CA GLU A 197 7.30 14.43 -12.06
C GLU A 197 6.91 15.90 -12.23
N ASN A 198 5.98 16.39 -11.41
CA ASN A 198 5.56 17.80 -11.42
C ASN A 198 6.35 18.68 -10.44
N TRP A 199 7.34 18.13 -9.74
CA TRP A 199 8.20 18.89 -8.84
C TRP A 199 9.35 19.49 -9.64
N ASP A 200 9.63 20.79 -9.42
CA ASP A 200 10.80 21.42 -10.01
C ASP A 200 12.10 20.97 -9.31
N ASP A 201 13.23 21.17 -9.98
CA ASP A 201 14.54 20.76 -9.49
C ASP A 201 14.91 21.43 -8.16
N GLU A 202 14.44 22.67 -7.92
CA GLU A 202 14.68 23.39 -6.68
C GLU A 202 13.95 22.74 -5.51
N PHE A 203 12.70 22.33 -5.73
CA PHE A 203 11.90 21.63 -4.72
C PHE A 203 12.46 20.24 -4.42
N ILE A 204 12.86 19.51 -5.47
CA ILE A 204 13.53 18.20 -5.32
C ILE A 204 14.83 18.39 -4.53
N GLY A 205 15.63 19.37 -4.85
CA GLY A 205 16.87 19.70 -4.13
C GLY A 205 16.64 19.94 -2.65
N LYS A 206 15.64 20.75 -2.29
CA LYS A 206 15.27 21.00 -0.87
C LYS A 206 14.83 19.74 -0.11
N ILE A 207 14.23 18.79 -0.80
CA ILE A 207 13.88 17.49 -0.20
C ILE A 207 15.15 16.67 -0.01
N VAL A 208 15.95 16.51 -1.05
CA VAL A 208 17.18 15.68 -1.08
C VAL A 208 18.20 16.15 -0.06
N ASP A 209 18.38 17.47 0.11
CA ASP A 209 19.28 18.04 1.12
C ASP A 209 18.97 17.61 2.57
N ARG A 210 17.74 17.17 2.80
CA ARG A 210 17.28 16.69 4.13
C ARG A 210 17.29 15.17 4.27
N LEU A 211 17.74 14.46 3.24
CA LEU A 211 17.80 13.00 3.21
C LEU A 211 19.24 12.52 3.40
N PRO A 212 19.57 11.79 4.47
CA PRO A 212 20.89 11.16 4.59
C PRO A 212 21.30 10.32 3.39
N ALA A 213 20.34 9.69 2.71
CA ALA A 213 20.59 8.93 1.48
C ALA A 213 20.97 9.80 0.27
N GLY A 214 20.81 11.13 0.32
CA GLY A 214 21.19 12.06 -0.74
C GLY A 214 20.39 11.92 -2.05
N ARG A 215 19.24 11.24 -2.02
CA ARG A 215 18.37 11.02 -3.18
C ARG A 215 16.95 10.65 -2.79
N LEU A 216 16.02 10.78 -3.70
CA LEU A 216 14.69 10.15 -3.57
C LEU A 216 14.82 8.62 -3.68
N GLY A 217 13.89 7.91 -3.05
CA GLY A 217 13.77 6.46 -3.18
C GLY A 217 13.26 6.07 -4.56
N SER A 218 13.70 4.92 -5.07
CA SER A 218 13.09 4.28 -6.23
C SER A 218 11.85 3.48 -5.80
N PRO A 219 10.73 3.52 -6.52
CA PRO A 219 9.55 2.69 -6.22
C PRO A 219 9.86 1.20 -6.04
N TYR A 220 10.87 0.68 -6.72
CA TYR A 220 11.29 -0.72 -6.59
C TYR A 220 11.91 -1.04 -5.21
N GLU A 221 12.42 -0.05 -4.48
CA GLU A 221 12.99 -0.27 -3.14
C GLU A 221 11.89 -0.58 -2.10
N ILE A 222 10.67 -0.08 -2.31
CA ILE A 222 9.50 -0.48 -1.51
C ILE A 222 9.02 -1.88 -1.88
N ALA A 223 9.01 -2.22 -3.17
CA ALA A 223 8.53 -3.51 -3.65
C ALA A 223 9.28 -4.69 -3.00
N GLY A 224 10.60 -4.58 -2.84
CA GLY A 224 11.40 -5.60 -2.16
C GLY A 224 10.98 -5.85 -0.72
N LEU A 225 10.72 -4.78 0.05
CA LEU A 225 10.25 -4.92 1.43
C LEU A 225 8.83 -5.48 1.51
N VAL A 226 7.92 -5.06 0.62
CA VAL A 226 6.56 -5.64 0.55
C VAL A 226 6.63 -7.13 0.25
N THR A 227 7.45 -7.54 -0.72
CA THR A 227 7.65 -8.96 -1.07
C THR A 227 8.19 -9.75 0.12
N HIS A 228 9.16 -9.20 0.86
CA HIS A 228 9.66 -9.82 2.09
C HIS A 228 8.56 -9.99 3.14
N LEU A 229 7.81 -8.91 3.46
CA LEU A 229 6.73 -8.94 4.45
C LEU A 229 5.58 -9.86 4.04
N ALA A 230 5.35 -10.04 2.75
CA ALA A 230 4.35 -10.96 2.22
C ALA A 230 4.78 -12.44 2.29
N SER A 231 6.08 -12.72 2.37
CA SER A 231 6.64 -14.07 2.36
C SER A 231 6.74 -14.70 3.75
N ASP A 232 7.00 -16.01 3.79
CA ASP A 232 7.25 -16.78 5.02
C ASP A 232 8.55 -16.34 5.73
N ALA A 233 9.47 -15.69 5.01
CA ALA A 233 10.68 -15.13 5.61
C ALA A 233 10.40 -14.05 6.66
N ALA A 234 9.21 -13.43 6.62
CA ALA A 234 8.73 -12.47 7.62
C ALA A 234 7.81 -13.11 8.67
N GLY A 235 7.85 -14.42 8.86
CA GLY A 235 6.92 -15.17 9.72
C GLY A 235 6.87 -14.69 11.18
N TYR A 236 7.92 -14.05 11.68
CA TYR A 236 7.97 -13.49 13.04
C TYR A 236 7.79 -11.97 13.09
N THR A 237 7.34 -11.36 11.97
CA THR A 237 7.15 -9.90 11.86
C THR A 237 5.66 -9.59 11.72
N THR A 238 5.05 -9.04 12.76
CA THR A 238 3.66 -8.52 12.76
C THR A 238 3.55 -7.30 13.68
N GLY A 239 2.67 -6.36 13.36
CA GLY A 239 2.48 -5.10 14.08
C GLY A 239 3.61 -4.06 13.87
N ALA A 240 4.56 -4.35 12.98
CA ALA A 240 5.69 -3.46 12.71
C ALA A 240 5.28 -2.23 11.90
N LEU A 241 5.89 -1.09 12.25
CA LEU A 241 5.85 0.16 11.48
C LEU A 241 7.26 0.43 10.98
N ILE A 242 7.49 0.34 9.68
CA ILE A 242 8.84 0.32 9.11
C ILE A 242 9.04 1.56 8.22
N PRO A 243 9.84 2.56 8.64
CA PRO A 243 10.18 3.68 7.77
C PRO A 243 11.09 3.21 6.62
N VAL A 244 10.78 3.68 5.41
CA VAL A 244 11.60 3.54 4.21
C VAL A 244 11.71 4.93 3.59
N ASP A 245 12.67 5.73 4.04
CA ASP A 245 12.62 7.18 3.91
C ASP A 245 13.98 7.83 3.65
N GLY A 246 14.99 7.05 3.32
CA GLY A 246 16.35 7.54 3.10
C GLY A 246 17.00 8.14 4.36
N GLY A 247 16.53 7.75 5.54
CA GLY A 247 17.02 8.26 6.83
C GLY A 247 16.38 9.58 7.27
N ARG A 248 15.31 10.03 6.59
CA ARG A 248 14.65 11.32 6.88
C ARG A 248 14.14 11.43 8.33
N THR A 249 13.64 10.34 8.88
CA THR A 249 13.13 10.31 10.27
C THR A 249 14.23 10.11 11.31
N ALA A 250 15.41 9.67 10.91
CA ALA A 250 16.56 9.48 11.80
C ALA A 250 17.32 10.79 12.09
N VAL A 251 17.06 11.86 11.34
CA VAL A 251 17.68 13.19 11.52
C VAL A 251 16.64 14.24 11.92
N TYR A 252 17.08 15.30 12.64
CA TYR A 252 16.22 16.38 13.14
C TYR A 252 15.93 17.45 12.10
#